data_411ade9a257196d21542844de8e712a7
#
_entry.id   411ade9a257196d21542844de8e712a7
#
_cell.length_a   1.000
_cell.length_b   1.000
_cell.length_c   1.000
_cell.angle_alpha   90.00
_cell.angle_beta   90.00
_cell.angle_gamma   90.00
#
_symmetry.space_group_name_H-M   'P 1'
#
loop_
_entity.id
_entity.type
_entity.pdbx_description
1 polymer ?
#
loop_
_entity_poly.entity_id
_entity_poly.type
_entity_poly.pdbx_seq_one_letter_code
_entity_poly.pdbx_strand_id
1 'polypeptide(L)'
;MHYEAMTPVWNVAPHPHATPAETPGNWRKHDIAPFPEGMTPPPFPEIDHRMADWVKDVNNLREPSDVAFPERLARVHNDFERIHPFLDGNGRTGRLLLNLLLVRLGYPPAIVFKNERTKYLDAMRKADRGDDGPLGELIARAVTNNLYRFVVPAVAGPARLVPLASLVDEKSGVTATALRAAAERGRLRARKSENGTWLSSKKWVADYQKYKHKRGGNPAKG
;
A
#
# COMPACT_ATOMS: atom_id res chain seq x y z
N MET A 1 -6.78 12.81 -11.88
CA MET A 1 -5.85 12.29 -10.84
C MET A 1 -4.48 12.97 -10.87
N HIS A 2 -3.69 12.85 -11.97
CA HIS A 2 -2.39 13.53 -12.04
C HIS A 2 -2.53 15.06 -11.89
N TYR A 3 -3.44 15.68 -12.60
CA TYR A 3 -3.72 17.12 -12.50
C TYR A 3 -3.96 17.56 -11.05
N GLU A 4 -4.92 16.96 -10.35
CA GLU A 4 -5.26 17.33 -8.97
C GLU A 4 -4.10 17.06 -7.99
N ALA A 5 -3.37 15.98 -8.17
CA ALA A 5 -2.28 15.60 -7.28
C ALA A 5 -1.04 16.49 -7.47
N MET A 6 -0.81 17.01 -8.68
CA MET A 6 0.41 17.73 -9.02
C MET A 6 0.25 19.24 -9.08
N THR A 7 -0.93 19.76 -9.36
CA THR A 7 -1.16 21.22 -9.49
C THR A 7 -0.68 22.01 -8.28
N PRO A 8 -0.94 21.62 -7.01
CA PRO A 8 -0.44 22.37 -5.85
C PRO A 8 1.08 22.42 -5.78
N VAL A 9 1.76 21.33 -6.14
CA VAL A 9 3.23 21.24 -6.14
C VAL A 9 3.80 22.06 -7.29
N TRP A 10 3.18 21.96 -8.46
CA TRP A 10 3.60 22.68 -9.65
C TRP A 10 3.49 24.21 -9.50
N ASN A 11 2.46 24.69 -8.85
CA ASN A 11 2.27 26.13 -8.59
C ASN A 11 3.35 26.72 -7.66
N VAL A 12 3.97 25.90 -6.82
CA VAL A 12 5.06 26.32 -5.92
C VAL A 12 6.42 26.15 -6.57
N ALA A 13 6.65 25.02 -7.24
CA ALA A 13 7.92 24.67 -7.86
C ALA A 13 7.67 23.85 -9.14
N PRO A 14 7.47 24.49 -10.30
CA PRO A 14 7.34 23.79 -11.58
C PRO A 14 8.63 23.06 -11.90
N HIS A 15 8.53 21.95 -12.64
CA HIS A 15 9.70 21.18 -13.04
C HIS A 15 10.63 22.04 -13.94
N PRO A 16 11.94 22.11 -13.66
CA PRO A 16 12.86 23.08 -14.33
C PRO A 16 13.00 22.85 -15.84
N HIS A 17 12.74 21.62 -16.31
CA HIS A 17 12.81 21.26 -17.74
C HIS A 17 11.43 21.21 -18.41
N ALA A 18 10.39 21.69 -17.76
CA ALA A 18 9.03 21.64 -18.32
C ALA A 18 8.87 22.63 -19.47
N THR A 19 8.27 22.17 -20.55
CA THR A 19 7.75 23.05 -21.60
C THR A 19 6.34 23.54 -21.24
N PRO A 20 5.81 24.60 -21.87
CA PRO A 20 4.43 25.05 -21.64
C PRO A 20 3.35 23.97 -21.90
N ALA A 21 3.67 22.94 -22.70
CA ALA A 21 2.76 21.83 -23.00
C ALA A 21 2.79 20.71 -21.95
N GLU A 22 3.73 20.72 -21.01
CA GLU A 22 3.97 19.64 -20.03
C GLU A 22 3.49 20.01 -18.62
N THR A 23 2.43 20.77 -18.54
CA THR A 23 1.77 21.09 -17.27
C THR A 23 1.08 19.86 -16.66
N PRO A 24 0.69 19.89 -15.35
CA PRO A 24 -0.03 18.80 -14.73
C PRO A 24 -1.24 18.33 -15.53
N GLY A 25 -1.35 17.02 -15.73
CA GLY A 25 -2.41 16.40 -16.56
C GLY A 25 -1.98 16.05 -17.97
N ASN A 26 -0.95 16.68 -18.51
CA ASN A 26 -0.44 16.43 -19.86
C ASN A 26 0.73 15.45 -19.84
N TRP A 27 0.83 14.63 -20.89
CA TRP A 27 1.99 13.77 -21.11
C TRP A 27 3.26 14.60 -21.37
N ARG A 28 4.43 14.08 -20.99
CA ARG A 28 5.71 14.64 -21.38
C ARG A 28 5.86 14.68 -22.91
N LYS A 29 6.59 15.66 -23.40
CA LYS A 29 6.81 15.92 -24.83
C LYS A 29 8.31 15.84 -25.21
N HIS A 30 9.14 15.30 -24.32
CA HIS A 30 10.53 14.98 -24.58
C HIS A 30 10.94 13.70 -23.86
N ASP A 31 12.06 13.12 -24.27
CA ASP A 31 12.62 11.94 -23.65
C ASP A 31 13.27 12.30 -22.31
N ILE A 32 13.20 11.39 -21.37
CA ILE A 32 13.83 11.50 -20.07
C ILE A 32 14.93 10.47 -19.92
N ALA A 33 15.98 10.83 -19.18
CA ALA A 33 17.12 9.97 -18.97
C ALA A 33 16.73 8.67 -18.24
N PRO A 34 17.44 7.55 -18.52
CA PRO A 34 17.27 6.32 -17.74
C PRO A 34 17.46 6.56 -16.25
N PHE A 35 16.71 5.84 -15.43
CA PHE A 35 16.88 5.89 -13.98
C PHE A 35 18.11 5.10 -13.56
N PRO A 36 18.92 5.59 -12.61
CA PRO A 36 20.05 4.83 -12.08
C PRO A 36 19.57 3.46 -11.56
N GLU A 37 20.18 2.36 -12.05
CA GLU A 37 19.86 0.98 -11.68
C GLU A 37 18.39 0.56 -11.90
N GLY A 38 17.64 1.34 -12.67
CA GLY A 38 16.21 1.16 -12.91
C GLY A 38 15.87 1.01 -14.39
N MET A 39 14.62 1.31 -14.70
CA MET A 39 14.07 1.21 -16.05
C MET A 39 14.53 2.37 -16.95
N THR A 40 14.46 2.14 -18.27
CA THR A 40 14.53 3.19 -19.28
C THR A 40 13.13 3.46 -19.78
N PRO A 41 12.59 4.69 -19.57
CA PRO A 41 11.28 5.05 -20.12
C PRO A 41 11.29 5.01 -21.64
N PRO A 42 10.15 4.66 -22.28
CA PRO A 42 10.04 4.67 -23.73
C PRO A 42 10.20 6.09 -24.29
N PRO A 43 10.52 6.23 -25.57
CA PRO A 43 10.48 7.53 -26.26
C PRO A 43 9.10 8.18 -26.13
N PHE A 44 9.07 9.52 -25.99
CA PHE A 44 7.81 10.22 -25.73
C PHE A 44 6.74 10.04 -26.82
N PRO A 45 7.04 9.84 -28.11
CA PRO A 45 6.01 9.58 -29.12
C PRO A 45 5.25 8.26 -28.93
N GLU A 46 5.81 7.32 -28.17
CA GLU A 46 5.17 6.03 -27.88
C GLU A 46 4.17 6.08 -26.72
N ILE A 47 4.14 7.15 -25.93
CA ILE A 47 3.36 7.23 -24.70
C ILE A 47 1.88 6.97 -24.94
N ASP A 48 1.27 7.61 -25.95
CA ASP A 48 -0.16 7.48 -26.23
C ASP A 48 -0.52 6.02 -26.54
N HIS A 49 0.28 5.34 -27.35
CA HIS A 49 0.08 3.95 -27.70
C HIS A 49 0.24 3.03 -26.49
N ARG A 50 1.32 3.19 -25.75
CA ARG A 50 1.60 2.36 -24.56
C ARG A 50 0.57 2.57 -23.46
N MET A 51 0.08 3.80 -23.27
CA MET A 51 -1.00 4.06 -22.32
C MET A 51 -2.33 3.44 -22.77
N ALA A 52 -2.61 3.42 -24.08
CA ALA A 52 -3.81 2.75 -24.61
C ALA A 52 -3.75 1.23 -24.35
N ASP A 53 -2.59 0.59 -24.54
CA ASP A 53 -2.42 -0.83 -24.24
C ASP A 53 -2.49 -1.09 -22.73
N TRP A 54 -1.85 -0.28 -21.91
CA TRP A 54 -1.96 -0.37 -20.46
C TRP A 54 -3.42 -0.29 -19.97
N VAL A 55 -4.25 0.56 -20.57
CA VAL A 55 -5.71 0.64 -20.24
C VAL A 55 -6.42 -0.67 -20.58
N LYS A 56 -6.05 -1.35 -21.69
CA LYS A 56 -6.60 -2.69 -22.01
C LYS A 56 -6.23 -3.70 -20.93
N ASP A 57 -4.96 -3.74 -20.51
CA ASP A 57 -4.48 -4.67 -19.48
C ASP A 57 -5.17 -4.42 -18.13
N VAL A 58 -5.38 -3.15 -17.76
CA VAL A 58 -6.17 -2.76 -16.57
C VAL A 58 -7.60 -3.30 -16.65
N ASN A 59 -8.24 -3.22 -17.80
CA ASN A 59 -9.61 -3.71 -17.96
C ASN A 59 -9.71 -5.24 -17.89
N ASN A 60 -8.64 -5.94 -18.30
CA ASN A 60 -8.56 -7.40 -18.30
C ASN A 60 -8.15 -7.99 -16.92
N LEU A 61 -7.88 -7.17 -15.92
CA LEU A 61 -7.49 -7.64 -14.57
C LEU A 61 -8.53 -8.55 -13.89
N ARG A 62 -9.79 -8.50 -14.30
CA ARG A 62 -10.88 -9.32 -13.75
C ARG A 62 -11.00 -10.70 -14.37
N GLU A 63 -10.37 -10.93 -15.50
CA GLU A 63 -10.45 -12.20 -16.21
C GLU A 63 -9.65 -13.29 -15.49
N PRO A 64 -10.10 -14.56 -15.55
CA PRO A 64 -9.31 -15.68 -15.06
C PRO A 64 -7.94 -15.72 -15.70
N SER A 65 -6.93 -16.07 -14.93
CA SER A 65 -5.54 -16.18 -15.37
C SER A 65 -4.82 -17.26 -14.54
N ASP A 66 -3.82 -17.88 -15.11
CA ASP A 66 -2.87 -18.79 -14.46
C ASP A 66 -1.86 -18.02 -13.58
N VAL A 67 -1.71 -16.71 -13.83
CA VAL A 67 -0.87 -15.83 -13.00
C VAL A 67 -1.66 -15.33 -11.81
N ALA A 68 -1.09 -15.41 -10.61
CA ALA A 68 -1.69 -14.95 -9.38
C ALA A 68 -2.11 -13.48 -9.45
N PHE A 69 -3.31 -13.16 -8.91
CA PHE A 69 -3.85 -11.80 -8.98
C PHE A 69 -2.90 -10.72 -8.42
N PRO A 70 -2.19 -10.92 -7.29
CA PRO A 70 -1.22 -9.93 -6.81
C PRO A 70 -0.08 -9.66 -7.79
N GLU A 71 0.40 -10.66 -8.53
CA GLU A 71 1.44 -10.50 -9.54
C GLU A 71 0.92 -9.76 -10.78
N ARG A 72 -0.32 -10.05 -11.22
CA ARG A 72 -0.97 -9.31 -12.30
C ARG A 72 -1.15 -7.83 -11.95
N LEU A 73 -1.54 -7.55 -10.71
CA LEU A 73 -1.70 -6.19 -10.21
C LEU A 73 -0.34 -5.48 -10.11
N ALA A 74 0.71 -6.21 -9.69
CA ALA A 74 2.08 -5.70 -9.65
C ALA A 74 2.58 -5.34 -11.05
N ARG A 75 2.36 -6.22 -12.04
CA ARG A 75 2.73 -5.97 -13.44
C ARG A 75 2.06 -4.70 -13.97
N VAL A 76 0.74 -4.58 -13.84
CA VAL A 76 0.01 -3.39 -14.30
C VAL A 76 0.50 -2.12 -13.61
N HIS A 77 0.80 -2.19 -12.32
CA HIS A 77 1.37 -1.06 -11.59
C HIS A 77 2.78 -0.70 -12.08
N ASN A 78 3.64 -1.70 -12.25
CA ASN A 78 5.01 -1.51 -12.75
C ASN A 78 5.04 -0.98 -14.19
N ASP A 79 4.16 -1.49 -15.07
CA ASP A 79 4.08 -1.03 -16.46
C ASP A 79 3.71 0.44 -16.56
N PHE A 80 2.80 0.94 -15.72
CA PHE A 80 2.53 2.38 -15.64
C PHE A 80 3.78 3.18 -15.23
N GLU A 81 4.48 2.73 -14.20
CA GLU A 81 5.71 3.40 -13.74
C GLU A 81 6.81 3.35 -14.81
N ARG A 82 6.89 2.28 -15.61
CA ARG A 82 7.84 2.15 -16.73
C ARG A 82 7.50 3.04 -17.92
N ILE A 83 6.23 3.21 -18.27
CA ILE A 83 5.79 4.14 -19.33
C ILE A 83 6.20 5.55 -18.94
N HIS A 84 6.11 5.88 -17.67
CA HIS A 84 6.51 7.19 -17.12
C HIS A 84 5.93 8.35 -17.91
N PRO A 85 4.58 8.43 -18.04
CA PRO A 85 3.93 9.28 -19.02
C PRO A 85 4.03 10.78 -18.73
N PHE A 86 4.31 11.17 -17.49
CA PHE A 86 4.40 12.56 -17.07
C PHE A 86 5.84 12.98 -16.83
N LEU A 87 6.09 14.29 -16.86
CA LEU A 87 7.41 14.83 -16.55
C LEU A 87 7.78 14.67 -15.07
N ASP A 88 6.81 14.82 -14.18
CA ASP A 88 6.94 14.57 -12.73
C ASP A 88 5.66 13.93 -12.18
N GLY A 89 5.72 13.37 -10.97
CA GLY A 89 4.56 12.85 -10.26
C GLY A 89 4.10 11.46 -10.69
N ASN A 90 4.84 10.74 -11.53
CA ASN A 90 4.46 9.39 -11.96
C ASN A 90 4.25 8.45 -10.77
N GLY A 91 5.22 8.37 -9.85
CA GLY A 91 5.10 7.49 -8.69
C GLY A 91 3.93 7.82 -7.74
N ARG A 92 3.52 9.09 -7.64
CA ARG A 92 2.30 9.49 -6.91
C ARG A 92 1.05 9.03 -7.66
N THR A 93 1.01 9.29 -8.95
CA THR A 93 -0.11 8.91 -9.83
C THR A 93 -0.25 7.39 -9.92
N GLY A 94 0.84 6.65 -10.10
CA GLY A 94 0.84 5.19 -10.16
C GLY A 94 0.29 4.55 -8.89
N ARG A 95 0.68 5.05 -7.71
CA ARG A 95 0.10 4.58 -6.44
C ARG A 95 -1.38 4.96 -6.26
N LEU A 96 -1.81 6.12 -6.75
CA LEU A 96 -3.24 6.48 -6.76
C LEU A 96 -4.03 5.58 -7.71
N LEU A 97 -3.50 5.29 -8.90
CA LEU A 97 -4.11 4.37 -9.86
C LEU A 97 -4.20 2.95 -9.29
N LEU A 98 -3.13 2.43 -8.68
CA LEU A 98 -3.14 1.14 -7.99
C LEU A 98 -4.26 1.07 -6.95
N ASN A 99 -4.41 2.11 -6.13
CA ASN A 99 -5.44 2.16 -5.10
C ASN A 99 -6.85 2.31 -5.69
N LEU A 100 -7.01 3.06 -6.78
CA LEU A 100 -8.27 3.12 -7.51
C LEU A 100 -8.68 1.74 -8.05
N LEU A 101 -7.72 0.99 -8.63
CA LEU A 101 -7.96 -0.36 -9.13
C LEU A 101 -8.37 -1.31 -8.00
N LEU A 102 -7.65 -1.28 -6.87
CA LEU A 102 -7.99 -2.09 -5.70
C LEU A 102 -9.41 -1.81 -5.21
N VAL A 103 -9.77 -0.54 -5.01
CA VAL A 103 -11.11 -0.14 -4.54
C VAL A 103 -12.20 -0.55 -5.56
N ARG A 104 -11.95 -0.35 -6.85
CA ARG A 104 -12.86 -0.77 -7.93
C ARG A 104 -13.11 -2.28 -7.95
N LEU A 105 -12.11 -3.07 -7.53
CA LEU A 105 -12.18 -4.53 -7.43
C LEU A 105 -12.68 -5.02 -6.08
N GLY A 106 -13.05 -4.11 -5.14
CA GLY A 106 -13.59 -4.44 -3.83
C GLY A 106 -12.54 -4.68 -2.75
N TYR A 107 -11.27 -4.35 -3.01
CA TYR A 107 -10.19 -4.48 -2.04
C TYR A 107 -9.92 -3.17 -1.30
N PRO A 108 -9.41 -3.21 -0.06
CA PRO A 108 -8.89 -2.03 0.60
C PRO A 108 -7.67 -1.47 -0.15
N PRO A 109 -7.39 -0.15 -0.04
CA PRO A 109 -6.18 0.45 -0.60
C PRO A 109 -4.90 -0.20 -0.06
N ALA A 110 -3.86 -0.28 -0.89
CA ALA A 110 -2.51 -0.62 -0.47
C ALA A 110 -1.78 0.65 0.02
N ILE A 111 -1.37 0.68 1.29
CA ILE A 111 -0.61 1.80 1.86
C ILE A 111 0.84 1.35 2.01
N VAL A 112 1.73 1.93 1.21
CA VAL A 112 3.18 1.74 1.35
C VAL A 112 3.71 2.84 2.27
N PHE A 113 4.15 2.47 3.47
CA PHE A 113 4.68 3.41 4.44
C PHE A 113 6.10 3.87 4.09
N LYS A 114 6.49 5.04 4.59
CA LYS A 114 7.81 5.64 4.32
C LYS A 114 8.99 4.70 4.68
N ASN A 115 8.87 3.95 5.75
CA ASN A 115 9.87 2.96 6.19
C ASN A 115 9.96 1.71 5.29
N GLU A 116 8.99 1.49 4.40
CA GLU A 116 8.97 0.40 3.42
C GLU A 116 9.45 0.85 2.04
N ARG A 117 9.79 2.14 1.88
CA ARG A 117 10.14 2.71 0.57
C ARG A 117 11.29 1.96 -0.12
N THR A 118 12.33 1.59 0.59
CA THR A 118 13.47 0.85 0.02
C THR A 118 13.01 -0.50 -0.52
N LYS A 119 12.24 -1.27 0.27
CA LYS A 119 11.69 -2.56 -0.16
C LYS A 119 10.80 -2.43 -1.39
N TYR A 120 9.97 -1.38 -1.42
CA TYR A 120 9.11 -1.10 -2.57
C TYR A 120 9.94 -0.82 -3.83
N LEU A 121 10.96 0.03 -3.75
CA LEU A 121 11.83 0.33 -4.89
C LEU A 121 12.62 -0.89 -5.38
N ASP A 122 13.09 -1.73 -4.45
CA ASP A 122 13.77 -2.99 -4.80
C ASP A 122 12.81 -3.98 -5.49
N ALA A 123 11.56 -4.05 -5.04
CA ALA A 123 10.54 -4.87 -5.68
C ALA A 123 10.17 -4.34 -7.09
N MET A 124 10.11 -3.01 -7.27
CA MET A 124 9.92 -2.39 -8.58
C MET A 124 11.06 -2.74 -9.55
N ARG A 125 12.32 -2.65 -9.11
CA ARG A 125 13.49 -3.03 -9.94
C ARG A 125 13.48 -4.51 -10.35
N LYS A 126 12.95 -5.40 -9.51
CA LYS A 126 12.76 -6.82 -9.85
C LYS A 126 11.67 -6.99 -10.89
N ALA A 127 10.54 -6.29 -10.73
CA ALA A 127 9.46 -6.27 -11.69
C ALA A 127 9.91 -5.71 -13.05
N ASP A 128 10.80 -4.70 -13.09
CA ASP A 128 11.42 -4.20 -14.32
C ASP A 128 12.17 -5.28 -15.11
N ARG A 129 12.63 -6.34 -14.42
CA ARG A 129 13.35 -7.49 -14.99
C ARG A 129 12.44 -8.70 -15.23
N GLY A 130 11.11 -8.53 -15.04
CA GLY A 130 10.11 -9.57 -15.25
C GLY A 130 9.78 -10.43 -14.01
N ASP A 131 10.32 -10.10 -12.82
CA ASP A 131 9.99 -10.78 -11.57
C ASP A 131 8.97 -9.96 -10.78
N ASP A 132 7.69 -10.17 -11.07
CA ASP A 132 6.56 -9.47 -10.44
C ASP A 132 6.23 -9.97 -9.03
N GLY A 133 6.74 -11.14 -8.64
CA GLY A 133 6.43 -11.82 -7.38
C GLY A 133 6.66 -10.94 -6.14
N PRO A 134 7.86 -10.36 -5.94
CA PRO A 134 8.15 -9.52 -4.77
C PRO A 134 7.28 -8.28 -4.66
N LEU A 135 6.92 -7.66 -5.79
CA LEU A 135 6.02 -6.50 -5.81
C LEU A 135 4.58 -6.93 -5.52
N GLY A 136 4.14 -8.05 -6.07
CA GLY A 136 2.83 -8.66 -5.80
C GLY A 136 2.67 -9.00 -4.32
N GLU A 137 3.68 -9.61 -3.71
CA GLU A 137 3.69 -9.91 -2.27
C GLU A 137 3.60 -8.63 -1.42
N LEU A 138 4.36 -7.60 -1.78
CA LEU A 138 4.34 -6.32 -1.07
C LEU A 138 2.94 -5.68 -1.13
N ILE A 139 2.31 -5.64 -2.31
CA ILE A 139 0.95 -5.11 -2.50
C ILE A 139 -0.06 -5.94 -1.69
N ALA A 140 -0.02 -7.27 -1.77
CA ALA A 140 -0.92 -8.15 -1.02
C ALA A 140 -0.79 -7.95 0.50
N ARG A 141 0.43 -7.81 1.01
CA ARG A 141 0.68 -7.49 2.43
C ARG A 141 0.15 -6.12 2.81
N ALA A 142 0.34 -5.10 1.97
CA ALA A 142 -0.16 -3.75 2.23
C ALA A 142 -1.70 -3.71 2.29
N VAL A 143 -2.39 -4.41 1.37
CA VAL A 143 -3.85 -4.58 1.37
C VAL A 143 -4.31 -5.29 2.64
N THR A 144 -3.69 -6.41 2.99
CA THR A 144 -4.03 -7.21 4.18
C THR A 144 -3.80 -6.40 5.47
N ASN A 145 -2.69 -5.69 5.57
CA ASN A 145 -2.39 -4.84 6.72
C ASN A 145 -3.42 -3.72 6.86
N ASN A 146 -3.82 -3.10 5.75
CA ASN A 146 -4.84 -2.04 5.75
C ASN A 146 -6.21 -2.58 6.15
N LEU A 147 -6.59 -3.76 5.64
CA LEU A 147 -7.81 -4.45 6.04
C LEU A 147 -7.86 -4.64 7.57
N TYR A 148 -6.82 -5.25 8.15
CA TYR A 148 -6.80 -5.55 9.57
C TYR A 148 -6.58 -4.33 10.45
N ARG A 149 -5.83 -3.34 10.00
CA ARG A 149 -5.50 -2.16 10.79
C ARG A 149 -6.61 -1.11 10.84
N PHE A 150 -7.34 -0.94 9.75
CA PHE A 150 -8.31 0.14 9.61
C PHE A 150 -9.74 -0.36 9.38
N VAL A 151 -9.95 -1.28 8.44
CA VAL A 151 -11.31 -1.70 8.05
C VAL A 151 -11.94 -2.58 9.12
N VAL A 152 -11.29 -3.66 9.51
CA VAL A 152 -11.82 -4.59 10.51
C VAL A 152 -12.11 -3.90 11.85
N PRO A 153 -11.20 -3.06 12.42
CA PRO A 153 -11.50 -2.32 13.64
C PRO A 153 -12.65 -1.31 13.51
N ALA A 154 -12.84 -0.73 12.32
CA ALA A 154 -13.92 0.23 12.10
C ALA A 154 -15.31 -0.43 12.12
N VAL A 155 -15.43 -1.65 11.57
CA VAL A 155 -16.70 -2.37 11.48
C VAL A 155 -16.97 -3.33 12.63
N ALA A 156 -15.93 -3.71 13.39
CA ALA A 156 -16.01 -4.77 14.37
C ALA A 156 -16.66 -4.36 15.70
N GLY A 157 -16.76 -3.07 16.00
CA GLY A 157 -17.17 -2.57 17.32
C GLY A 157 -16.14 -2.83 18.45
N PRO A 158 -16.28 -2.17 19.61
CA PRO A 158 -15.24 -2.15 20.65
C PRO A 158 -15.06 -3.48 21.40
N ALA A 159 -16.08 -4.34 21.46
CA ALA A 159 -16.06 -5.62 22.18
C ALA A 159 -15.74 -6.83 21.26
N ARG A 160 -15.80 -6.68 19.96
CA ARG A 160 -15.58 -7.77 19.01
C ARG A 160 -14.13 -8.20 18.97
N LEU A 161 -13.89 -9.51 18.92
CA LEU A 161 -12.55 -10.09 18.80
C LEU A 161 -12.03 -9.93 17.38
N VAL A 162 -10.84 -9.37 17.26
CA VAL A 162 -10.12 -9.15 15.98
C VAL A 162 -8.65 -9.55 16.17
N PRO A 163 -7.90 -9.84 15.09
CA PRO A 163 -6.46 -10.12 15.18
C PRO A 163 -5.69 -8.99 15.87
N LEU A 164 -4.67 -9.32 16.68
CA LEU A 164 -3.88 -8.31 17.39
C LEU A 164 -3.25 -7.27 16.46
N ALA A 165 -2.92 -7.65 15.23
CA ALA A 165 -2.42 -6.74 14.22
C ALA A 165 -3.38 -5.59 13.90
N SER A 166 -4.70 -5.81 14.05
CA SER A 166 -5.75 -4.79 13.86
C SER A 166 -5.87 -3.80 15.01
N LEU A 167 -5.22 -4.08 16.13
CA LEU A 167 -5.32 -3.30 17.37
C LEU A 167 -4.06 -2.48 17.65
N VAL A 168 -3.16 -2.43 16.68
CA VAL A 168 -1.93 -1.61 16.73
C VAL A 168 -2.31 -0.13 16.67
N ASP A 169 -1.72 0.66 17.55
CA ASP A 169 -1.86 2.11 17.57
C ASP A 169 -0.48 2.76 17.77
N GLU A 170 0.06 3.30 16.70
CA GLU A 170 1.39 3.93 16.70
C GLU A 170 1.43 5.19 17.56
N LYS A 171 0.31 5.92 17.67
CA LYS A 171 0.24 7.16 18.46
C LYS A 171 0.39 6.87 19.95
N SER A 172 -0.13 5.74 20.42
CA SER A 172 -0.03 5.29 21.81
C SER A 172 1.16 4.34 22.06
N GLY A 173 2.01 4.09 21.05
CA GLY A 173 3.15 3.17 21.14
C GLY A 173 2.75 1.69 21.28
N VAL A 174 1.55 1.33 20.87
CA VAL A 174 1.04 -0.05 20.90
C VAL A 174 1.46 -0.77 19.64
N THR A 175 2.42 -1.68 19.75
CA THR A 175 2.89 -2.51 18.64
C THR A 175 2.30 -3.92 18.67
N ALA A 176 2.23 -4.59 17.52
CA ALA A 176 1.76 -5.98 17.42
C ALA A 176 2.59 -6.92 18.29
N THR A 177 3.91 -6.73 18.32
CA THR A 177 4.85 -7.50 19.15
C THR A 177 4.57 -7.33 20.65
N ALA A 178 4.32 -6.10 21.10
CA ALA A 178 3.99 -5.82 22.50
C ALA A 178 2.65 -6.44 22.91
N LEU A 179 1.63 -6.36 22.05
CA LEU A 179 0.33 -6.99 22.31
C LEU A 179 0.45 -8.51 22.34
N ARG A 180 1.21 -9.10 21.43
CA ARG A 180 1.44 -10.55 21.42
C ARG A 180 2.14 -11.02 22.67
N ALA A 181 3.23 -10.37 23.07
CA ALA A 181 3.95 -10.70 24.31
C ALA A 181 3.07 -10.52 25.57
N ALA A 182 2.16 -9.54 25.57
CA ALA A 182 1.21 -9.34 26.65
C ALA A 182 0.14 -10.46 26.70
N ALA A 183 -0.35 -10.91 25.53
CA ALA A 183 -1.29 -12.01 25.41
C ALA A 183 -0.67 -13.35 25.85
N GLU A 184 0.55 -13.65 25.39
CA GLU A 184 1.32 -14.86 25.75
C GLU A 184 1.61 -14.94 27.25
N ARG A 185 1.82 -13.80 27.90
CA ARG A 185 2.04 -13.70 29.35
C ARG A 185 0.75 -13.57 30.16
N GLY A 186 -0.44 -13.71 29.54
CA GLY A 186 -1.73 -13.59 30.21
C GLY A 186 -2.06 -12.19 30.76
N ARG A 187 -1.29 -11.14 30.38
CA ARG A 187 -1.52 -9.75 30.80
C ARG A 187 -2.56 -9.01 29.96
N LEU A 188 -2.71 -9.40 28.71
CA LEU A 188 -3.75 -8.94 27.81
C LEU A 188 -4.80 -10.05 27.66
N ARG A 189 -6.06 -9.75 27.88
CA ARG A 189 -7.15 -10.68 27.58
C ARG A 189 -7.20 -10.92 26.08
N ALA A 190 -6.94 -12.18 25.67
CA ALA A 190 -6.86 -12.58 24.28
C ALA A 190 -7.26 -14.07 24.14
N ARG A 191 -7.61 -14.49 22.94
CA ARG A 191 -7.91 -15.89 22.59
C ARG A 191 -7.09 -16.28 21.35
N LYS A 192 -6.67 -17.53 21.26
CA LYS A 192 -6.16 -18.10 20.02
C LYS A 192 -7.33 -18.62 19.19
N SER A 193 -7.33 -18.30 17.89
CA SER A 193 -8.21 -18.95 16.91
C SER A 193 -7.69 -20.33 16.56
N GLU A 194 -8.48 -21.12 15.84
CA GLU A 194 -8.11 -22.48 15.40
C GLU A 194 -6.83 -22.53 14.59
N ASN A 195 -6.57 -21.49 13.78
CA ASN A 195 -5.33 -21.33 13.00
C ASN A 195 -4.16 -20.73 13.79
N GLY A 196 -4.25 -20.64 15.12
CA GLY A 196 -3.19 -20.15 16.00
C GLY A 196 -3.04 -18.62 16.10
N THR A 197 -3.91 -17.84 15.43
CA THR A 197 -3.86 -16.37 15.47
C THR A 197 -4.39 -15.85 16.81
N TRP A 198 -3.66 -14.94 17.44
CA TRP A 198 -4.13 -14.27 18.65
C TRP A 198 -5.18 -13.20 18.32
N LEU A 199 -6.34 -13.29 18.99
CA LEU A 199 -7.48 -12.37 18.88
C LEU A 199 -7.69 -11.63 20.20
N SER A 200 -7.99 -10.33 20.12
CA SER A 200 -8.41 -9.51 21.26
C SER A 200 -9.44 -8.47 20.79
N SER A 201 -9.87 -7.58 21.67
CA SER A 201 -10.80 -6.51 21.31
C SER A 201 -10.23 -5.13 21.64
N LYS A 202 -10.74 -4.08 20.99
CA LYS A 202 -10.38 -2.68 21.32
C LYS A 202 -10.59 -2.39 22.81
N LYS A 203 -11.68 -2.88 23.38
CA LYS A 203 -11.99 -2.74 24.81
C LYS A 203 -10.91 -3.38 25.68
N TRP A 204 -10.55 -4.63 25.40
CA TRP A 204 -9.56 -5.35 26.22
C TRP A 204 -8.15 -4.75 26.12
N VAL A 205 -7.78 -4.22 24.96
CA VAL A 205 -6.51 -3.51 24.79
C VAL A 205 -6.53 -2.19 25.54
N ALA A 206 -7.61 -1.42 25.49
CA ALA A 206 -7.75 -0.18 26.27
C ALA A 206 -7.67 -0.46 27.79
N ASP A 207 -8.34 -1.50 28.27
CA ASP A 207 -8.27 -1.92 29.67
C ASP A 207 -6.83 -2.33 30.05
N TYR A 208 -6.15 -3.12 29.21
CA TYR A 208 -4.74 -3.47 29.41
C TYR A 208 -3.84 -2.25 29.49
N GLN A 209 -3.99 -1.27 28.61
CA GLN A 209 -3.18 -0.05 28.62
C GLN A 209 -3.40 0.77 29.89
N LYS A 210 -4.65 0.89 30.34
CA LYS A 210 -5.02 1.61 31.57
C LYS A 210 -4.35 1.02 32.81
N TYR A 211 -4.14 -0.31 32.84
CA TYR A 211 -3.62 -1.00 34.01
C TYR A 211 -2.16 -1.48 33.87
N LYS A 212 -1.55 -1.36 32.70
CA LYS A 212 -0.20 -1.90 32.44
C LYS A 212 0.88 -1.31 33.36
N HIS A 213 0.67 -0.11 33.89
CA HIS A 213 1.59 0.56 34.81
C HIS A 213 1.25 0.39 36.28
N LYS A 214 0.12 -0.22 36.62
CA LYS A 214 -0.21 -0.53 38.02
C LYS A 214 0.51 -1.82 38.42
N ARG A 215 1.52 -1.74 39.28
CA ARG A 215 2.18 -2.92 39.86
C ARG A 215 1.14 -3.80 40.58
N GLY A 216 0.93 -5.05 40.10
CA GLY A 216 0.16 -6.09 40.80
C GLY A 216 -1.29 -6.31 40.35
N GLY A 217 -1.84 -5.60 39.39
CA GLY A 217 -3.19 -5.83 38.87
C GLY A 217 -3.21 -6.81 37.70
N ASN A 218 -3.69 -8.05 37.90
CA ASN A 218 -3.96 -8.99 36.81
C ASN A 218 -5.43 -8.85 36.39
N PRO A 219 -5.79 -8.21 35.26
CA PRO A 219 -7.17 -8.02 34.82
C PRO A 219 -7.79 -9.29 34.19
N ALA A 220 -7.08 -10.42 34.19
CA ALA A 220 -7.52 -11.64 33.50
C ALA A 220 -8.42 -12.57 34.36
N LYS A 221 -8.82 -12.14 35.57
CA LYS A 221 -9.77 -12.89 36.41
C LYS A 221 -11.05 -12.08 36.54
N GLY A 222 -12.00 -12.34 35.66
CA GLY A 222 -13.35 -11.85 35.64
C GLY A 222 -14.07 -12.39 34.41
#